data_f69fc9e6254b383dafc052ef124600ad
#
_entry.id   f69fc9e6254b383dafc052ef124600ad
#
_cell.length_a   1.000
_cell.length_b   1.000
_cell.length_c   1.000
_cell.angle_alpha   90.00
_cell.angle_beta   90.00
_cell.angle_gamma   90.00
#
_symmetry.space_group_name_H-M   'P 1'
#
loop_
_entity.id
_entity.type
_entity.pdbx_description
1 polymer ?
#
loop_
_entity_poly.entity_id
_entity_poly.type
_entity_poly.pdbx_seq_one_letter_code
_entity_poly.pdbx_strand_id
1 'polypeptide(L)'
;MPFNPLSASLDAGTNAIDAAADATTRASILPERAAEIATIEVGQTPAEVVYEENKLELLHFESRTEEQNDVPILVVYALINRPYILDLQPDRSVIRRLLDAGHDVYMIDWNEPSRLDQHLGLDDYVNRYIDNCVDEVAARADRESINLLGYCMGGTMSAIYTALHPEKVNALGLMAAGLCFENTGGVLEDWGSEEYYSPREVVETYGNVPAEFLDDGFALMDPVDNYLSKYITLYENLESEEFVQNFARMERWLDEGIDLAGRAYVEFLEKIYQNNELYHNTLEIGGERVDVGNIDMPVLQIVGEYDHLIPPEASKPFNEMVGSDDVTTIEYATGHIGMSVSSSAHREVWPEVCDWFHDRSGTGVHTDEKEDNEFEAEADVAVVDGIGPTYADRLAGVGIETIGDLVDADDETVAEAAGVTEGRVAEWRRSFVMVDTPAGAKPGRSTADFDDH
;
A
#
# COMPACT_ATOMS: atom_id res chain seq x y z
N MET A 1 36.09 -33.20 -24.94
CA MET A 1 37.35 -32.44 -24.96
C MET A 1 38.23 -32.97 -23.85
N PRO A 2 39.51 -33.21 -24.03
CA PRO A 2 40.37 -33.71 -22.94
C PRO A 2 40.54 -32.60 -21.89
N PHE A 3 40.39 -32.98 -20.64
CA PHE A 3 40.62 -32.14 -19.48
C PHE A 3 42.08 -31.68 -19.45
N ASN A 4 42.32 -30.38 -19.54
CA ASN A 4 43.67 -29.82 -19.47
C ASN A 4 43.92 -29.34 -18.02
N PRO A 5 44.71 -30.06 -17.22
CA PRO A 5 44.94 -29.72 -15.81
C PRO A 5 45.72 -28.40 -15.62
N LEU A 6 46.42 -27.91 -16.65
CA LEU A 6 47.14 -26.64 -16.62
C LEU A 6 46.19 -25.45 -16.78
N SER A 7 45.13 -25.53 -17.60
CA SER A 7 44.13 -24.49 -17.69
C SER A 7 43.30 -24.42 -16.43
N ALA A 8 42.91 -25.56 -15.84
CA ALA A 8 42.18 -25.60 -14.60
C ALA A 8 42.98 -25.04 -13.40
N SER A 9 44.29 -25.20 -13.39
CA SER A 9 45.15 -24.62 -12.32
C SER A 9 45.43 -23.13 -12.52
N LEU A 10 45.44 -22.63 -13.76
CA LEU A 10 45.54 -21.22 -14.07
C LEU A 10 44.21 -20.51 -13.77
N ASP A 11 43.09 -21.11 -14.15
CA ASP A 11 41.76 -20.59 -13.82
C ASP A 11 41.52 -20.54 -12.31
N ALA A 12 41.96 -21.57 -11.54
CA ALA A 12 41.89 -21.56 -10.08
C ALA A 12 42.82 -20.50 -9.45
N GLY A 13 44.00 -20.26 -10.07
CA GLY A 13 44.94 -19.23 -9.63
C GLY A 13 44.42 -17.81 -9.88
N THR A 14 43.84 -17.55 -11.05
CA THR A 14 43.18 -16.25 -11.38
C THR A 14 41.99 -16.01 -10.48
N ASN A 15 41.12 -16.99 -10.29
CA ASN A 15 39.97 -16.87 -9.41
C ASN A 15 40.40 -16.59 -7.95
N ALA A 16 41.49 -17.16 -7.47
CA ALA A 16 41.99 -16.88 -6.11
C ALA A 16 42.62 -15.48 -5.97
N ILE A 17 43.25 -14.96 -7.03
CA ILE A 17 43.79 -13.59 -7.07
C ILE A 17 42.65 -12.59 -7.14
N ASP A 18 41.66 -12.83 -7.97
CA ASP A 18 40.47 -11.97 -8.07
C ASP A 18 39.69 -11.94 -6.75
N ALA A 19 39.47 -13.08 -6.12
CA ALA A 19 38.82 -13.16 -4.83
C ALA A 19 39.62 -12.43 -3.72
N ALA A 20 40.96 -12.47 -3.75
CA ALA A 20 41.82 -11.74 -2.82
C ALA A 20 41.80 -10.23 -3.09
N ALA A 21 41.73 -9.80 -4.34
CA ALA A 21 41.60 -8.42 -4.75
C ALA A 21 40.24 -7.85 -4.28
N ASP A 22 39.14 -8.58 -4.53
CA ASP A 22 37.79 -8.24 -4.09
C ASP A 22 37.72 -8.12 -2.55
N ALA A 23 38.27 -9.10 -1.82
CA ALA A 23 38.31 -9.06 -0.36
C ALA A 23 39.12 -7.85 0.16
N THR A 24 40.21 -7.46 -0.52
CA THR A 24 40.99 -6.28 -0.16
C THR A 24 40.22 -4.99 -0.43
N THR A 25 39.53 -4.91 -1.55
CA THR A 25 38.68 -3.77 -1.90
C THR A 25 37.56 -3.61 -0.86
N ARG A 26 36.83 -4.67 -0.58
CA ARG A 26 35.75 -4.66 0.45
C ARG A 26 36.27 -4.27 1.84
N ALA A 27 37.43 -4.79 2.26
CA ALA A 27 38.04 -4.42 3.52
C ALA A 27 38.45 -2.93 3.57
N SER A 28 38.80 -2.33 2.44
CA SER A 28 39.19 -0.91 2.37
C SER A 28 38.00 0.05 2.47
N ILE A 29 36.82 -0.32 1.98
CA ILE A 29 35.61 0.49 2.00
C ILE A 29 34.74 0.25 3.24
N LEU A 30 34.98 -0.83 3.99
CA LEU A 30 34.20 -1.22 5.14
C LEU A 30 34.03 -0.10 6.19
N PRO A 31 35.08 0.70 6.57
CA PRO A 31 34.90 1.77 7.54
C PRO A 31 33.98 2.90 7.04
N GLU A 32 34.01 3.20 5.75
CA GLU A 32 33.14 4.20 5.11
C GLU A 32 31.70 3.73 5.11
N ARG A 33 31.46 2.48 4.70
CA ARG A 33 30.13 1.86 4.70
C ARG A 33 29.55 1.73 6.12
N ALA A 34 30.38 1.41 7.10
CA ALA A 34 29.95 1.37 8.51
C ALA A 34 29.51 2.74 9.04
N ALA A 35 30.21 3.81 8.63
CA ALA A 35 29.81 5.18 8.96
C ALA A 35 28.50 5.59 8.29
N GLU A 36 28.30 5.20 7.04
CA GLU A 36 27.09 5.42 6.26
C GLU A 36 25.88 4.72 6.90
N ILE A 37 26.02 3.44 7.24
CA ILE A 37 24.99 2.66 7.96
C ILE A 37 24.61 3.36 9.27
N ALA A 38 25.56 3.87 10.03
CA ALA A 38 25.32 4.50 11.31
C ALA A 38 24.61 5.87 11.24
N THR A 39 24.59 6.51 10.06
CA THR A 39 24.02 7.86 9.87
C THR A 39 22.89 7.91 8.86
N ILE A 40 22.40 6.75 8.44
CA ILE A 40 21.36 6.67 7.39
C ILE A 40 20.07 7.39 7.83
N GLU A 41 19.49 8.17 6.94
CA GLU A 41 18.24 8.88 7.17
C GLU A 41 17.05 8.10 6.58
N VAL A 42 15.90 8.18 7.27
CA VAL A 42 14.61 7.56 6.91
C VAL A 42 13.48 8.57 7.12
N GLY A 43 12.31 8.36 6.54
CA GLY A 43 11.15 9.20 6.78
C GLY A 43 11.39 10.65 6.34
N GLN A 44 11.95 10.85 5.14
CA GLN A 44 12.45 12.17 4.70
C GLN A 44 11.41 13.04 4.01
N THR A 45 10.19 12.55 3.80
CA THR A 45 9.13 13.38 3.21
C THR A 45 8.63 14.37 4.25
N PRO A 46 8.68 15.69 3.96
CA PRO A 46 8.27 16.71 4.92
C PRO A 46 6.81 16.53 5.34
N ALA A 47 6.60 16.59 6.65
CA ALA A 47 5.27 16.51 7.26
C ALA A 47 5.18 17.41 8.48
N GLU A 48 3.97 17.79 8.85
CA GLU A 48 3.65 18.46 10.11
C GLU A 48 2.72 17.59 10.95
N VAL A 49 2.85 17.67 12.26
CA VAL A 49 1.89 17.06 13.19
C VAL A 49 0.68 17.98 13.30
N VAL A 50 -0.48 17.49 12.89
CA VAL A 50 -1.72 18.26 12.82
C VAL A 50 -2.72 17.93 13.92
N TYR A 51 -2.56 16.76 14.56
CA TYR A 51 -3.34 16.33 15.70
C TYR A 51 -2.48 15.41 16.59
N GLU A 52 -2.70 15.50 17.91
CA GLU A 52 -2.02 14.68 18.92
C GLU A 52 -3.05 14.18 19.92
N GLU A 53 -3.01 12.89 20.24
CA GLU A 53 -3.80 12.32 21.33
C GLU A 53 -3.05 11.21 22.04
N ASN A 54 -2.80 11.36 23.35
CA ASN A 54 -1.96 10.48 24.13
C ASN A 54 -0.52 10.38 23.54
N LYS A 55 -0.21 9.30 22.85
CA LYS A 55 1.05 9.08 22.13
C LYS A 55 0.92 9.22 20.62
N LEU A 56 -0.30 9.07 20.12
CA LEU A 56 -0.60 9.18 18.71
C LEU A 56 -0.29 10.59 18.19
N GLU A 57 0.34 10.64 17.03
CA GLU A 57 0.51 11.81 16.19
C GLU A 57 -0.11 11.57 14.82
N LEU A 58 -0.90 12.52 14.34
CA LEU A 58 -1.40 12.54 12.98
C LEU A 58 -0.50 13.43 12.14
N LEU A 59 0.22 12.82 11.21
CA LEU A 59 1.11 13.49 10.29
C LEU A 59 0.33 13.94 9.05
N HIS A 60 0.55 15.17 8.60
CA HIS A 60 0.09 15.69 7.31
C HIS A 60 1.30 16.00 6.45
N PHE A 61 1.41 15.38 5.29
CA PHE A 61 2.55 15.52 4.40
C PHE A 61 2.41 16.73 3.48
N GLU A 62 3.53 17.44 3.24
CA GLU A 62 3.54 18.56 2.31
C GLU A 62 3.23 18.10 0.88
N SER A 63 2.30 18.78 0.22
CA SER A 63 1.94 18.52 -1.17
C SER A 63 3.14 18.61 -2.11
N ARG A 64 3.17 17.74 -3.11
CA ARG A 64 4.20 17.69 -4.14
C ARG A 64 3.68 18.12 -5.51
N THR A 65 2.38 18.43 -5.61
CA THR A 65 1.68 18.90 -6.82
C THR A 65 1.02 20.26 -6.56
N GLU A 66 0.75 21.01 -7.63
CA GLU A 66 0.05 22.30 -7.54
C GLU A 66 -1.45 22.13 -7.28
N GLU A 67 -2.03 21.04 -7.78
CA GLU A 67 -3.43 20.68 -7.58
C GLU A 67 -3.49 19.35 -6.83
N GLN A 68 -4.44 19.20 -5.92
CA GLN A 68 -4.66 17.99 -5.15
C GLN A 68 -6.07 17.47 -5.37
N ASN A 69 -6.22 16.16 -5.24
CA ASN A 69 -7.52 15.48 -5.23
C ASN A 69 -8.35 15.96 -4.04
N ASP A 70 -9.66 16.05 -4.25
CA ASP A 70 -10.59 16.61 -3.25
C ASP A 70 -10.77 15.74 -2.01
N VAL A 71 -10.61 14.41 -2.14
CA VAL A 71 -10.78 13.47 -1.02
C VAL A 71 -9.40 13.01 -0.53
N PRO A 72 -9.02 13.36 0.70
CA PRO A 72 -7.72 12.99 1.26
C PRO A 72 -7.62 11.51 1.55
N ILE A 73 -6.38 11.01 1.70
CA ILE A 73 -6.07 9.65 2.11
C ILE A 73 -5.48 9.67 3.51
N LEU A 74 -6.11 8.93 4.44
CA LEU A 74 -5.53 8.61 5.75
C LEU A 74 -4.89 7.23 5.70
N VAL A 75 -3.58 7.18 5.90
CA VAL A 75 -2.81 5.94 6.01
C VAL A 75 -2.84 5.46 7.47
N VAL A 76 -3.37 4.25 7.67
CA VAL A 76 -3.43 3.58 8.97
C VAL A 76 -2.39 2.47 8.99
N TYR A 77 -1.32 2.69 9.73
CA TYR A 77 -0.21 1.75 9.86
C TYR A 77 -0.45 0.69 10.96
N ALA A 78 0.37 -0.36 10.98
CA ALA A 78 0.35 -1.37 12.04
C ALA A 78 0.70 -0.79 13.42
N LEU A 79 0.28 -1.47 14.49
CA LEU A 79 0.59 -1.10 15.88
C LEU A 79 2.00 -1.52 16.32
N ILE A 80 2.79 -2.07 15.42
CA ILE A 80 4.16 -2.54 15.64
C ILE A 80 5.10 -1.86 14.66
N ASN A 81 6.36 -1.69 15.04
CA ASN A 81 7.39 -1.02 14.24
C ASN A 81 7.06 0.44 13.93
N ARG A 82 7.85 1.05 13.06
CA ARG A 82 7.72 2.47 12.70
C ARG A 82 7.07 2.65 11.35
N PRO A 83 6.14 3.62 11.21
CA PRO A 83 5.41 3.85 9.96
C PRO A 83 6.29 4.35 8.81
N TYR A 84 7.51 4.82 9.06
CA TYR A 84 8.41 5.30 8.01
C TYR A 84 8.86 4.20 7.02
N ILE A 85 8.52 2.93 7.23
CA ILE A 85 8.69 1.90 6.20
C ILE A 85 7.88 2.25 4.93
N LEU A 86 6.80 3.01 5.08
CA LEU A 86 6.02 3.55 3.98
C LEU A 86 6.64 4.83 3.36
N ASP A 87 7.72 5.33 3.96
CA ASP A 87 8.53 6.47 3.47
C ASP A 87 10.02 6.19 3.67
N LEU A 88 10.48 5.00 3.31
CA LEU A 88 11.81 4.49 3.64
C LEU A 88 12.93 5.32 3.01
N GLN A 89 12.78 5.68 1.74
CA GLN A 89 13.69 6.51 0.96
C GLN A 89 12.98 7.14 -0.23
N PRO A 90 13.55 8.20 -0.86
CA PRO A 90 12.85 9.01 -1.85
C PRO A 90 12.23 8.26 -3.05
N ASP A 91 12.88 7.21 -3.53
CA ASP A 91 12.43 6.38 -4.67
C ASP A 91 11.64 5.13 -4.24
N ARG A 92 11.59 4.85 -2.92
CA ARG A 92 10.85 3.74 -2.30
C ARG A 92 9.99 4.28 -1.16
N SER A 93 9.10 5.19 -1.50
CA SER A 93 8.16 5.84 -0.59
C SER A 93 6.76 5.75 -1.15
N VAL A 94 5.91 5.03 -0.47
CA VAL A 94 4.46 4.96 -0.71
C VAL A 94 3.85 6.35 -0.58
N ILE A 95 4.25 7.08 0.47
CA ILE A 95 3.78 8.44 0.72
C ILE A 95 4.06 9.36 -0.48
N ARG A 96 5.30 9.33 -1.00
CA ARG A 96 5.65 10.16 -2.17
C ARG A 96 4.90 9.74 -3.43
N ARG A 97 4.61 8.45 -3.63
CA ARG A 97 3.80 7.99 -4.77
C ARG A 97 2.41 8.59 -4.73
N LEU A 98 1.77 8.57 -3.58
CA LEU A 98 0.46 9.17 -3.39
C LEU A 98 0.50 10.69 -3.57
N LEU A 99 1.50 11.38 -2.99
CA LEU A 99 1.67 12.82 -3.13
C LEU A 99 1.99 13.24 -4.58
N ASP A 100 2.84 12.49 -5.29
CA ASP A 100 3.20 12.76 -6.70
C ASP A 100 2.00 12.52 -7.65
N ALA A 101 1.03 11.69 -7.23
CA ALA A 101 -0.24 11.49 -7.92
C ALA A 101 -1.32 12.53 -7.54
N GLY A 102 -0.97 13.53 -6.72
CA GLY A 102 -1.88 14.62 -6.34
C GLY A 102 -2.79 14.32 -5.16
N HIS A 103 -2.57 13.22 -4.41
CA HIS A 103 -3.36 12.97 -3.21
C HIS A 103 -2.89 13.85 -2.05
N ASP A 104 -3.85 14.31 -1.23
CA ASP A 104 -3.61 14.90 0.08
C ASP A 104 -3.46 13.75 1.10
N VAL A 105 -2.27 13.63 1.73
CA VAL A 105 -1.91 12.42 2.46
C VAL A 105 -1.67 12.72 3.94
N TYR A 106 -2.37 11.95 4.77
CA TYR A 106 -2.21 11.89 6.22
C TYR A 106 -1.76 10.50 6.65
N MET A 107 -1.04 10.38 7.76
CA MET A 107 -0.63 9.10 8.31
C MET A 107 -0.65 9.12 9.83
N ILE A 108 -1.17 8.06 10.44
CA ILE A 108 -1.12 7.87 11.88
C ILE A 108 0.25 7.30 12.27
N ASP A 109 0.98 8.01 13.13
CA ASP A 109 2.08 7.46 13.90
C ASP A 109 1.58 7.19 15.33
N TRP A 110 1.50 5.90 15.66
CA TRP A 110 1.02 5.47 16.97
C TRP A 110 1.96 5.83 18.10
N ASN A 111 3.26 5.98 17.78
CA ASN A 111 4.33 6.07 18.74
C ASN A 111 4.33 4.92 19.77
N GLU A 112 5.26 4.93 20.71
CA GLU A 112 5.41 3.86 21.67
C GLU A 112 4.46 4.03 22.87
N PRO A 113 3.58 3.04 23.17
CA PRO A 113 2.70 3.12 24.32
C PRO A 113 3.50 3.09 25.64
N SER A 114 3.12 3.92 26.56
CA SER A 114 3.66 3.87 27.92
C SER A 114 3.10 2.68 28.70
N ARG A 115 3.69 2.36 29.86
CA ARG A 115 3.15 1.32 30.75
C ARG A 115 1.73 1.58 31.22
N LEU A 116 1.27 2.83 31.18
CA LEU A 116 -0.11 3.19 31.54
C LEU A 116 -1.09 2.82 30.42
N ASP A 117 -0.60 2.63 29.22
CA ASP A 117 -1.41 2.36 28.03
C ASP A 117 -1.69 0.85 27.82
N GLN A 118 -1.18 -0.02 28.71
CA GLN A 118 -1.42 -1.47 28.64
C GLN A 118 -2.92 -1.86 28.59
N HIS A 119 -3.81 -0.95 28.93
CA HIS A 119 -5.26 -1.16 28.94
C HIS A 119 -5.96 -0.74 27.64
N LEU A 120 -5.23 -0.11 26.72
CA LEU A 120 -5.76 0.24 25.41
C LEU A 120 -6.07 -1.03 24.62
N GLY A 121 -7.33 -1.20 24.23
CA GLY A 121 -7.82 -2.32 23.45
C GLY A 121 -8.16 -1.90 22.02
N LEU A 122 -8.67 -2.85 21.22
CA LEU A 122 -9.09 -2.55 19.85
C LEU A 122 -10.16 -1.46 19.77
N ASP A 123 -11.03 -1.38 20.77
CA ASP A 123 -12.03 -0.31 20.86
C ASP A 123 -11.38 1.08 20.94
N ASP A 124 -10.33 1.24 21.76
CA ASP A 124 -9.60 2.50 21.87
C ASP A 124 -8.93 2.88 20.55
N TYR A 125 -8.31 1.90 19.85
CA TYR A 125 -7.62 2.17 18.59
C TYR A 125 -8.60 2.42 17.44
N VAL A 126 -9.70 1.67 17.36
CA VAL A 126 -10.66 1.77 16.25
C VAL A 126 -11.65 2.91 16.47
N ASN A 127 -12.45 2.85 17.55
CA ASN A 127 -13.59 3.76 17.77
C ASN A 127 -13.19 5.12 18.38
N ARG A 128 -11.94 5.27 18.83
CA ARG A 128 -11.47 6.54 19.38
C ARG A 128 -10.34 7.13 18.55
N TYR A 129 -9.21 6.43 18.42
CA TYR A 129 -8.02 7.01 17.77
C TYR A 129 -8.16 7.14 16.27
N ILE A 130 -8.58 6.07 15.57
CA ILE A 130 -8.83 6.14 14.12
C ILE A 130 -9.99 7.10 13.86
N ASP A 131 -11.08 7.01 14.62
CA ASP A 131 -12.26 7.88 14.45
C ASP A 131 -11.91 9.36 14.60
N ASN A 132 -11.17 9.73 15.66
CA ASN A 132 -10.72 11.10 15.86
C ASN A 132 -9.80 11.60 14.75
N CYS A 133 -8.92 10.73 14.20
CA CYS A 133 -8.08 11.08 13.07
C CYS A 133 -8.90 11.25 11.78
N VAL A 134 -9.87 10.39 11.53
CA VAL A 134 -10.79 10.53 10.39
C VAL A 134 -11.57 11.83 10.47
N ASP A 135 -12.12 12.16 11.64
CA ASP A 135 -12.86 13.40 11.85
C ASP A 135 -11.97 14.64 11.64
N GLU A 136 -10.73 14.62 12.14
CA GLU A 136 -9.78 15.72 11.93
C GLU A 136 -9.42 15.90 10.44
N VAL A 137 -9.13 14.81 9.71
CA VAL A 137 -8.82 14.84 8.29
C VAL A 137 -10.03 15.32 7.48
N ALA A 138 -11.21 14.80 7.75
CA ALA A 138 -12.47 15.17 7.11
C ALA A 138 -12.77 16.67 7.31
N ALA A 139 -12.61 17.16 8.55
CA ALA A 139 -12.82 18.57 8.89
C ALA A 139 -11.83 19.50 8.17
N ARG A 140 -10.54 19.10 8.02
CA ARG A 140 -9.52 19.87 7.30
C ARG A 140 -9.82 19.96 5.80
N ALA A 141 -10.30 18.86 5.23
CA ALA A 141 -10.63 18.79 3.81
C ALA A 141 -12.02 19.35 3.48
N ASP A 142 -12.84 19.74 4.47
CA ASP A 142 -14.25 20.12 4.31
C ASP A 142 -15.06 19.01 3.61
N ARG A 143 -14.90 17.76 4.06
CA ARG A 143 -15.54 16.55 3.52
C ARG A 143 -16.27 15.79 4.62
N GLU A 144 -17.28 15.00 4.23
CA GLU A 144 -18.01 14.11 5.15
C GLU A 144 -17.34 12.75 5.27
N SER A 145 -16.60 12.33 4.22
CA SER A 145 -15.90 11.05 4.18
C SER A 145 -14.51 11.21 3.54
N ILE A 146 -13.60 10.29 3.88
CA ILE A 146 -12.21 10.27 3.40
C ILE A 146 -11.83 8.88 2.89
N ASN A 147 -10.72 8.78 2.17
CA ASN A 147 -10.15 7.50 1.80
C ASN A 147 -9.29 6.94 2.93
N LEU A 148 -9.37 5.64 3.16
CA LEU A 148 -8.49 4.93 4.07
C LEU A 148 -7.54 4.03 3.29
N LEU A 149 -6.27 4.00 3.68
CA LEU A 149 -5.29 3.01 3.23
C LEU A 149 -4.68 2.34 4.46
N GLY A 150 -5.13 1.13 4.77
CA GLY A 150 -4.63 0.36 5.90
C GLY A 150 -3.54 -0.63 5.50
N TYR A 151 -2.44 -0.70 6.27
CA TYR A 151 -1.35 -1.65 6.05
C TYR A 151 -1.23 -2.65 7.19
N CYS A 152 -1.19 -3.94 6.87
CA CYS A 152 -1.02 -5.05 7.83
C CYS A 152 -2.12 -5.00 8.92
N MET A 153 -1.77 -4.93 10.21
CA MET A 153 -2.73 -4.74 11.31
C MET A 153 -3.57 -3.47 11.14
N GLY A 154 -2.98 -2.40 10.58
CA GLY A 154 -3.69 -1.17 10.24
C GLY A 154 -4.80 -1.41 9.21
N GLY A 155 -4.57 -2.32 8.25
CA GLY A 155 -5.59 -2.73 7.29
C GLY A 155 -6.75 -3.46 7.97
N THR A 156 -6.46 -4.40 8.87
CA THR A 156 -7.49 -5.08 9.65
C THR A 156 -8.31 -4.10 10.50
N MET A 157 -7.65 -3.16 11.18
CA MET A 157 -8.33 -2.11 11.97
C MET A 157 -9.14 -1.17 11.08
N SER A 158 -8.64 -0.82 9.88
CA SER A 158 -9.38 0.00 8.91
C SER A 158 -10.64 -0.71 8.40
N ALA A 159 -10.57 -2.03 8.14
CA ALA A 159 -11.74 -2.81 7.76
C ALA A 159 -12.80 -2.86 8.90
N ILE A 160 -12.35 -3.05 10.15
CA ILE A 160 -13.22 -3.01 11.32
C ILE A 160 -13.87 -1.62 11.48
N TYR A 161 -13.07 -0.56 11.38
CA TYR A 161 -13.54 0.83 11.46
C TYR A 161 -14.58 1.12 10.38
N THR A 162 -14.28 0.76 9.13
CA THR A 162 -15.18 0.99 8.00
C THR A 162 -16.53 0.25 8.16
N ALA A 163 -16.51 -0.98 8.69
CA ALA A 163 -17.75 -1.72 8.97
C ALA A 163 -18.61 -1.08 10.07
N LEU A 164 -18.00 -0.34 11.01
CA LEU A 164 -18.69 0.38 12.10
C LEU A 164 -19.12 1.79 11.70
N HIS A 165 -18.37 2.46 10.81
CA HIS A 165 -18.54 3.87 10.40
C HIS A 165 -18.52 4.02 8.87
N PRO A 166 -19.36 3.27 8.11
CA PRO A 166 -19.30 3.27 6.64
C PRO A 166 -19.52 4.65 6.03
N GLU A 167 -20.31 5.51 6.66
CA GLU A 167 -20.61 6.88 6.21
C GLU A 167 -19.38 7.82 6.22
N LYS A 168 -18.33 7.49 6.96
CA LYS A 168 -17.10 8.28 7.06
C LYS A 168 -16.02 7.86 6.08
N VAL A 169 -16.21 6.77 5.34
CA VAL A 169 -15.21 6.20 4.43
C VAL A 169 -15.70 6.26 2.99
N ASN A 170 -14.97 6.99 2.14
CA ASN A 170 -15.26 7.11 0.72
C ASN A 170 -14.77 5.90 -0.07
N ALA A 171 -13.53 5.44 0.19
CA ALA A 171 -12.94 4.25 -0.39
C ALA A 171 -11.94 3.61 0.57
N LEU A 172 -11.86 2.27 0.57
CA LEU A 172 -11.04 1.48 1.47
C LEU A 172 -9.96 0.72 0.72
N GLY A 173 -8.69 1.09 0.94
CA GLY A 173 -7.52 0.35 0.50
C GLY A 173 -6.97 -0.53 1.62
N LEU A 174 -6.72 -1.80 1.34
CA LEU A 174 -6.21 -2.79 2.28
C LEU A 174 -4.93 -3.42 1.72
N MET A 175 -3.78 -3.09 2.30
CA MET A 175 -2.49 -3.62 1.87
C MET A 175 -1.97 -4.65 2.88
N ALA A 176 -1.74 -5.87 2.42
CA ALA A 176 -1.27 -6.99 3.26
C ALA A 176 -2.07 -7.15 4.56
N ALA A 177 -3.38 -6.93 4.51
CA ALA A 177 -4.27 -6.99 5.66
C ALA A 177 -4.69 -8.44 5.96
N GLY A 178 -4.50 -8.88 7.20
CA GLY A 178 -4.97 -10.18 7.67
C GLY A 178 -6.45 -10.10 8.08
N LEU A 179 -7.32 -10.71 7.30
CA LEU A 179 -8.78 -10.60 7.43
C LEU A 179 -9.46 -11.97 7.57
N CYS A 180 -8.76 -13.04 7.22
CA CYS A 180 -9.21 -14.43 7.30
C CYS A 180 -8.05 -15.30 7.79
N PHE A 181 -8.28 -16.09 8.83
CA PHE A 181 -7.27 -16.99 9.41
C PHE A 181 -7.86 -18.40 9.56
N GLU A 182 -8.15 -19.03 8.41
CA GLU A 182 -8.72 -20.36 8.35
C GLU A 182 -8.05 -21.20 7.25
N ASN A 183 -7.03 -21.95 7.62
CA ASN A 183 -6.22 -22.81 6.73
C ASN A 183 -5.54 -22.03 5.60
N THR A 184 -5.06 -20.85 5.87
CA THR A 184 -4.39 -19.97 4.90
C THR A 184 -2.95 -20.39 4.62
N GLY A 185 -2.34 -21.14 5.57
CA GLY A 185 -0.93 -21.53 5.52
C GLY A 185 0.04 -20.38 5.87
N GLY A 186 -0.47 -19.29 6.39
CA GLY A 186 0.34 -18.18 6.89
C GLY A 186 1.05 -18.52 8.19
N VAL A 187 2.31 -18.08 8.33
CA VAL A 187 3.12 -18.38 9.53
C VAL A 187 2.48 -17.79 10.79
N LEU A 188 1.82 -16.62 10.68
CA LEU A 188 1.16 -16.00 11.83
C LEU A 188 -0.07 -16.77 12.28
N GLU A 189 -0.80 -17.43 11.39
CA GLU A 189 -1.90 -18.33 11.75
C GLU A 189 -1.39 -19.56 12.51
N ASP A 190 -0.34 -20.20 11.97
CA ASP A 190 0.21 -21.42 12.57
C ASP A 190 0.81 -21.15 13.96
N TRP A 191 1.64 -20.11 14.09
CA TRP A 191 2.34 -19.79 15.33
C TRP A 191 1.44 -19.14 16.37
N GLY A 192 0.45 -18.35 15.93
CA GLY A 192 -0.53 -17.69 16.79
C GLY A 192 -1.68 -18.59 17.24
N SER A 193 -1.73 -19.86 16.78
CA SER A 193 -2.85 -20.77 17.10
C SER A 193 -3.00 -21.02 18.59
N GLU A 194 -4.23 -21.14 19.09
CA GLU A 194 -4.56 -21.36 20.51
C GLU A 194 -3.90 -22.62 21.08
N GLU A 195 -3.61 -23.62 20.24
CA GLU A 195 -2.96 -24.86 20.66
C GLU A 195 -1.53 -24.64 21.19
N TYR A 196 -0.82 -23.66 20.62
CA TYR A 196 0.62 -23.44 20.88
C TYR A 196 0.92 -22.10 21.55
N TYR A 197 0.01 -21.12 21.50
CA TYR A 197 0.28 -19.77 21.92
C TYR A 197 -0.83 -19.13 22.76
N SER A 198 -0.44 -18.58 23.92
CA SER A 198 -1.33 -17.84 24.81
C SER A 198 -0.88 -16.36 24.91
N PRO A 199 -1.54 -15.41 24.21
CA PRO A 199 -1.18 -14.02 24.30
C PRO A 199 -1.39 -13.43 25.70
N ARG A 200 -2.31 -13.98 26.49
CA ARG A 200 -2.55 -13.57 27.88
C ARG A 200 -1.36 -13.81 28.78
N GLU A 201 -0.68 -14.96 28.66
CA GLU A 201 0.50 -15.27 29.48
C GLU A 201 1.65 -14.30 29.19
N VAL A 202 1.79 -13.83 27.95
CA VAL A 202 2.77 -12.81 27.58
C VAL A 202 2.44 -11.49 28.26
N VAL A 203 1.20 -11.03 28.15
CA VAL A 203 0.74 -9.76 28.75
C VAL A 203 0.74 -9.80 30.28
N GLU A 204 0.39 -10.92 30.90
CA GLU A 204 0.51 -11.11 32.36
C GLU A 204 1.97 -10.96 32.83
N THR A 205 2.93 -11.29 31.97
CA THR A 205 4.35 -11.21 32.28
C THR A 205 4.91 -9.80 32.08
N TYR A 206 4.57 -9.15 31.00
CA TYR A 206 5.21 -7.89 30.55
C TYR A 206 4.35 -6.64 30.75
N GLY A 207 3.03 -6.75 30.73
CA GLY A 207 2.08 -5.64 30.64
C GLY A 207 1.87 -5.23 29.19
N ASN A 208 2.65 -4.29 28.67
CA ASN A 208 2.81 -4.11 27.24
C ASN A 208 3.73 -5.21 26.69
N VAL A 209 3.53 -5.60 25.43
CA VAL A 209 4.42 -6.58 24.77
C VAL A 209 5.64 -5.83 24.25
N PRO A 210 6.85 -6.19 24.73
CA PRO A 210 8.06 -5.47 24.32
C PRO A 210 8.36 -5.64 22.84
N ALA A 211 8.89 -4.58 22.20
CA ALA A 211 9.34 -4.61 20.81
C ALA A 211 10.30 -5.76 20.56
N GLU A 212 11.29 -5.94 21.44
CA GLU A 212 12.30 -7.01 21.31
C GLU A 212 11.69 -8.41 21.30
N PHE A 213 10.56 -8.62 22.03
CA PHE A 213 9.86 -9.89 22.01
C PHE A 213 9.20 -10.16 20.64
N LEU A 214 8.63 -9.12 20.04
CA LEU A 214 8.01 -9.21 18.72
C LEU A 214 9.07 -9.40 17.63
N ASP A 215 10.15 -8.64 17.69
CA ASP A 215 11.27 -8.68 16.74
C ASP A 215 11.95 -10.06 16.74
N ASP A 216 12.21 -10.61 17.92
CA ASP A 216 12.76 -11.97 18.06
C ASP A 216 11.78 -13.01 17.49
N GLY A 217 10.47 -12.85 17.71
CA GLY A 217 9.43 -13.70 17.13
C GLY A 217 9.46 -13.68 15.60
N PHE A 218 9.46 -12.51 14.99
CA PHE A 218 9.55 -12.36 13.53
C PHE A 218 10.88 -12.88 12.97
N ALA A 219 12.00 -12.61 13.63
CA ALA A 219 13.31 -13.09 13.20
C ALA A 219 13.41 -14.63 13.22
N LEU A 220 12.74 -15.28 14.16
CA LEU A 220 12.70 -16.74 14.26
C LEU A 220 11.81 -17.42 13.21
N MET A 221 10.96 -16.69 12.50
CA MET A 221 10.17 -17.25 11.38
C MET A 221 11.05 -17.63 10.20
N ASP A 222 12.15 -16.90 9.97
CA ASP A 222 13.20 -17.24 8.99
C ASP A 222 14.60 -16.97 9.57
N PRO A 223 15.08 -17.84 10.48
CA PRO A 223 16.29 -17.54 11.23
C PRO A 223 17.58 -17.61 10.39
N VAL A 224 17.58 -18.35 9.27
CA VAL A 224 18.77 -18.43 8.41
C VAL A 224 18.94 -17.12 7.64
N ASP A 225 17.88 -16.61 7.05
CA ASP A 225 17.93 -15.36 6.31
C ASP A 225 18.12 -14.16 7.23
N ASN A 226 17.42 -14.11 8.34
CA ASN A 226 17.46 -12.97 9.26
C ASN A 226 18.77 -12.84 10.05
N TYR A 227 19.44 -13.97 10.39
CA TYR A 227 20.67 -13.92 11.20
C TYR A 227 21.94 -14.21 10.43
N LEU A 228 21.88 -14.76 9.22
CA LEU A 228 23.09 -15.17 8.48
C LEU A 228 23.10 -14.67 7.02
N SER A 229 22.12 -15.07 6.21
CA SER A 229 22.15 -14.83 4.75
C SER A 229 22.19 -13.35 4.40
N LYS A 230 21.41 -12.51 5.13
CA LYS A 230 21.37 -11.07 4.87
C LYS A 230 22.74 -10.38 5.04
N TYR A 231 23.56 -10.80 6.04
CA TYR A 231 24.89 -10.23 6.27
C TYR A 231 25.91 -10.74 5.26
N ILE A 232 25.78 -11.97 4.77
CA ILE A 232 26.59 -12.49 3.67
C ILE A 232 26.28 -11.69 2.40
N THR A 233 25.01 -11.47 2.10
CA THR A 233 24.56 -10.69 0.95
C THR A 233 25.04 -9.23 1.05
N LEU A 234 25.00 -8.62 2.24
CA LEU A 234 25.58 -7.31 2.48
C LEU A 234 27.08 -7.29 2.16
N TYR A 235 27.83 -8.26 2.64
CA TYR A 235 29.27 -8.34 2.39
C TYR A 235 29.59 -8.50 0.90
N GLU A 236 28.79 -9.30 0.19
CA GLU A 236 28.95 -9.50 -1.25
C GLU A 236 28.65 -8.24 -2.07
N ASN A 237 27.78 -7.36 -1.56
CA ASN A 237 27.31 -6.13 -2.21
C ASN A 237 27.86 -4.84 -1.59
N LEU A 238 28.93 -4.88 -0.79
CA LEU A 238 29.53 -3.70 -0.13
C LEU A 238 29.96 -2.60 -1.10
N GLU A 239 30.24 -2.94 -2.35
CA GLU A 239 30.66 -2.00 -3.39
C GLU A 239 29.46 -1.20 -3.95
N SER A 240 28.23 -1.70 -3.77
CA SER A 240 27.00 -1.01 -4.17
C SER A 240 26.51 -0.09 -3.04
N GLU A 241 26.72 1.21 -3.20
CA GLU A 241 26.25 2.23 -2.26
C GLU A 241 24.72 2.14 -2.05
N GLU A 242 23.96 2.02 -3.15
CA GLU A 242 22.50 1.89 -3.11
C GLU A 242 22.07 0.67 -2.28
N PHE A 243 22.72 -0.48 -2.48
CA PHE A 243 22.40 -1.70 -1.73
C PHE A 243 22.69 -1.51 -0.23
N VAL A 244 23.86 -0.96 0.11
CA VAL A 244 24.26 -0.72 1.51
C VAL A 244 23.30 0.26 2.20
N GLN A 245 22.92 1.33 1.52
CA GLN A 245 21.98 2.32 2.06
C GLN A 245 20.60 1.73 2.27
N ASN A 246 20.09 0.94 1.30
CA ASN A 246 18.81 0.26 1.46
C ASN A 246 18.84 -0.76 2.61
N PHE A 247 19.91 -1.56 2.69
CA PHE A 247 20.12 -2.49 3.80
C PHE A 247 20.12 -1.76 5.15
N ALA A 248 20.87 -0.65 5.25
CA ALA A 248 20.95 0.13 6.48
C ALA A 248 19.59 0.69 6.94
N ARG A 249 18.77 1.16 6.00
CA ARG A 249 17.42 1.65 6.32
C ARG A 249 16.50 0.53 6.80
N MET A 250 16.59 -0.64 6.16
CA MET A 250 15.82 -1.82 6.57
C MET A 250 16.24 -2.32 7.96
N GLU A 251 17.55 -2.43 8.22
CA GLU A 251 18.06 -2.84 9.55
C GLU A 251 17.64 -1.83 10.63
N ARG A 252 17.74 -0.53 10.32
CA ARG A 252 17.29 0.52 11.24
C ARG A 252 15.80 0.38 11.57
N TRP A 253 14.96 0.11 10.55
CA TRP A 253 13.53 -0.09 10.76
C TRP A 253 13.23 -1.33 11.62
N LEU A 254 13.99 -2.41 11.44
CA LEU A 254 13.87 -3.61 12.26
C LEU A 254 14.30 -3.37 13.70
N ASP A 255 15.35 -2.53 13.93
CA ASP A 255 15.87 -2.23 15.26
C ASP A 255 15.04 -1.18 16.03
N GLU A 256 14.22 -0.38 15.33
CA GLU A 256 13.39 0.69 15.92
C GLU A 256 11.95 0.24 16.16
N GLY A 257 11.72 -1.02 16.53
CA GLY A 257 10.41 -1.55 16.94
C GLY A 257 9.80 -0.76 18.10
N ILE A 258 8.48 -0.82 18.26
CA ILE A 258 7.74 -0.22 19.38
C ILE A 258 6.98 -1.28 20.17
N ASP A 259 6.84 -1.05 21.47
CA ASP A 259 5.99 -1.87 22.33
C ASP A 259 4.55 -1.87 21.80
N LEU A 260 3.84 -2.97 22.04
CA LEU A 260 2.39 -3.05 21.74
C LEU A 260 1.58 -3.08 23.03
N ALA A 261 0.51 -2.27 23.10
CA ALA A 261 -0.37 -2.23 24.25
C ALA A 261 -0.96 -3.63 24.54
N GLY A 262 -0.82 -4.08 25.79
CA GLY A 262 -1.08 -5.47 26.14
C GLY A 262 -2.49 -5.94 25.83
N ARG A 263 -3.51 -5.10 26.13
CA ARG A 263 -4.90 -5.46 25.83
C ARG A 263 -5.17 -5.54 24.33
N ALA A 264 -4.64 -4.59 23.54
CA ALA A 264 -4.80 -4.62 22.08
C ALA A 264 -4.13 -5.87 21.49
N TYR A 265 -2.95 -6.25 21.98
CA TYR A 265 -2.28 -7.47 21.58
C TYR A 265 -3.13 -8.73 21.83
N VAL A 266 -3.66 -8.87 23.06
CA VAL A 266 -4.54 -10.02 23.39
C VAL A 266 -5.79 -10.02 22.51
N GLU A 267 -6.48 -8.88 22.40
CA GLU A 267 -7.72 -8.79 21.63
C GLU A 267 -7.47 -9.07 20.14
N PHE A 268 -6.37 -8.58 19.59
CA PHE A 268 -6.04 -8.81 18.19
C PHE A 268 -5.75 -10.30 17.92
N LEU A 269 -4.90 -10.92 18.73
CA LEU A 269 -4.57 -12.33 18.53
C LEU A 269 -5.75 -13.25 18.82
N GLU A 270 -6.45 -13.08 19.94
CA GLU A 270 -7.56 -13.96 20.28
C GLU A 270 -8.75 -13.79 19.32
N LYS A 271 -9.17 -12.55 19.05
CA LYS A 271 -10.37 -12.31 18.24
C LYS A 271 -10.13 -12.48 16.75
N ILE A 272 -8.98 -11.96 16.24
CA ILE A 272 -8.72 -11.94 14.80
C ILE A 272 -8.02 -13.22 14.35
N TYR A 273 -6.90 -13.64 14.98
CA TYR A 273 -6.14 -14.80 14.53
C TYR A 273 -6.75 -16.12 15.04
N GLN A 274 -6.97 -16.27 16.35
CA GLN A 274 -7.36 -17.55 16.93
C GLN A 274 -8.84 -17.89 16.70
N ASN A 275 -9.74 -16.91 16.97
CA ASN A 275 -11.19 -17.11 16.82
C ASN A 275 -11.71 -16.71 15.44
N ASN A 276 -10.92 -16.00 14.64
CA ASN A 276 -11.31 -15.55 13.30
C ASN A 276 -12.66 -14.82 13.27
N GLU A 277 -12.93 -14.02 14.35
CA GLU A 277 -14.27 -13.42 14.60
C GLU A 277 -14.66 -12.42 13.50
N LEU A 278 -13.69 -11.71 12.89
CA LEU A 278 -13.96 -10.78 11.79
C LEU A 278 -14.49 -11.55 10.57
N TYR A 279 -13.79 -12.61 10.15
CA TYR A 279 -14.19 -13.43 9.02
C TYR A 279 -15.51 -14.16 9.27
N HIS A 280 -15.74 -14.65 10.48
CA HIS A 280 -17.03 -15.26 10.84
C HIS A 280 -18.16 -14.25 11.07
N ASN A 281 -17.88 -12.96 10.89
CA ASN A 281 -18.83 -11.87 11.12
C ASN A 281 -19.47 -11.91 12.51
N THR A 282 -18.68 -12.26 13.53
CA THR A 282 -19.09 -12.38 14.95
C THR A 282 -18.34 -11.42 15.86
N LEU A 283 -17.41 -10.63 15.31
CA LEU A 283 -16.60 -9.68 16.06
C LEU A 283 -17.46 -8.60 16.71
N GLU A 284 -17.17 -8.31 17.99
CA GLU A 284 -17.74 -7.18 18.72
C GLU A 284 -16.63 -6.27 19.23
N ILE A 285 -16.74 -4.96 18.93
CA ILE A 285 -15.83 -3.89 19.38
C ILE A 285 -16.66 -2.82 20.07
N GLY A 286 -16.25 -2.40 21.27
CA GLY A 286 -16.99 -1.40 22.05
C GLY A 286 -18.44 -1.80 22.44
N GLY A 287 -18.79 -3.07 22.28
CA GLY A 287 -20.15 -3.59 22.46
C GLY A 287 -21.03 -3.48 21.22
N GLU A 288 -20.48 -3.07 20.10
CA GLU A 288 -21.11 -3.05 18.79
C GLU A 288 -20.61 -4.18 17.92
N ARG A 289 -21.52 -4.82 17.17
CA ARG A 289 -21.17 -5.88 16.24
C ARG A 289 -20.57 -5.27 14.98
N VAL A 290 -19.40 -5.76 14.61
CA VAL A 290 -18.76 -5.44 13.34
C VAL A 290 -19.43 -6.26 12.25
N ASP A 291 -20.30 -5.65 11.45
CA ASP A 291 -20.94 -6.30 10.31
C ASP A 291 -20.19 -5.93 9.02
N VAL A 292 -19.41 -6.86 8.53
CA VAL A 292 -18.58 -6.69 7.33
C VAL A 292 -19.41 -6.33 6.09
N GLY A 293 -20.69 -6.75 6.06
CA GLY A 293 -21.63 -6.39 5.00
C GLY A 293 -21.96 -4.89 4.92
N ASN A 294 -21.60 -4.09 5.94
CA ASN A 294 -21.75 -2.63 5.90
C ASN A 294 -20.65 -1.93 5.08
N ILE A 295 -19.59 -2.64 4.69
CA ILE A 295 -18.55 -2.12 3.80
C ILE A 295 -19.12 -2.12 2.38
N ASP A 296 -19.82 -1.05 2.00
CA ASP A 296 -20.52 -0.91 0.73
C ASP A 296 -19.86 0.08 -0.25
N MET A 297 -18.83 0.82 0.21
CA MET A 297 -18.00 1.67 -0.61
C MET A 297 -16.95 0.84 -1.40
N PRO A 298 -16.25 1.46 -2.40
CA PRO A 298 -15.19 0.79 -3.15
C PRO A 298 -14.09 0.22 -2.25
N VAL A 299 -13.65 -1.03 -2.54
CA VAL A 299 -12.60 -1.73 -1.80
C VAL A 299 -11.48 -2.14 -2.73
N LEU A 300 -10.24 -1.79 -2.36
CA LEU A 300 -9.01 -2.24 -3.01
C LEU A 300 -8.25 -3.16 -2.06
N GLN A 301 -7.91 -4.36 -2.52
CA GLN A 301 -6.94 -5.21 -1.85
C GLN A 301 -5.62 -5.26 -2.60
N ILE A 302 -4.50 -5.04 -1.90
CA ILE A 302 -3.14 -5.12 -2.42
C ILE A 302 -2.45 -6.27 -1.67
N VAL A 303 -2.17 -7.37 -2.38
CA VAL A 303 -1.65 -8.60 -1.78
C VAL A 303 -0.35 -9.04 -2.43
N GLY A 304 0.57 -9.58 -1.65
CA GLY A 304 1.83 -10.15 -2.13
C GLY A 304 1.68 -11.64 -2.40
N GLU A 305 1.99 -12.09 -3.62
CA GLU A 305 1.95 -13.50 -4.00
C GLU A 305 2.84 -14.39 -3.09
N TYR A 306 3.96 -13.83 -2.61
CA TYR A 306 4.93 -14.53 -1.77
C TYR A 306 4.92 -14.05 -0.32
N ASP A 307 3.83 -13.44 0.11
CA ASP A 307 3.66 -13.03 1.50
C ASP A 307 3.38 -14.28 2.35
N HIS A 308 4.37 -14.71 3.12
CA HIS A 308 4.25 -15.85 4.01
C HIS A 308 3.68 -15.50 5.39
N LEU A 309 3.62 -14.22 5.74
CA LEU A 309 3.00 -13.73 6.98
C LEU A 309 1.48 -13.66 6.82
N ILE A 310 1.04 -12.95 5.77
CA ILE A 310 -0.35 -12.75 5.39
C ILE A 310 -0.49 -13.16 3.91
N PRO A 311 -0.58 -14.46 3.63
CA PRO A 311 -0.74 -14.92 2.26
C PRO A 311 -2.05 -14.42 1.64
N PRO A 312 -2.17 -14.41 0.30
CA PRO A 312 -3.38 -13.96 -0.39
C PRO A 312 -4.67 -14.61 0.15
N GLU A 313 -4.58 -15.86 0.61
CA GLU A 313 -5.67 -16.61 1.24
C GLU A 313 -6.15 -16.01 2.57
N ALA A 314 -5.30 -15.21 3.23
CA ALA A 314 -5.68 -14.50 4.45
C ALA A 314 -6.36 -13.15 4.20
N SER A 315 -6.41 -12.69 2.95
CA SER A 315 -6.99 -11.40 2.57
C SER A 315 -8.16 -11.56 1.59
N LYS A 316 -7.95 -12.24 0.47
CA LYS A 316 -8.91 -12.32 -0.67
C LYS A 316 -10.30 -12.87 -0.33
N PRO A 317 -10.48 -13.87 0.57
CA PRO A 317 -11.82 -14.36 0.91
C PRO A 317 -12.73 -13.29 1.52
N PHE A 318 -12.17 -12.24 2.10
CA PHE A 318 -12.91 -11.12 2.65
C PHE A 318 -13.72 -10.35 1.59
N ASN A 319 -13.28 -10.37 0.33
CA ASN A 319 -13.97 -9.73 -0.79
C ASN A 319 -15.40 -10.27 -1.02
N GLU A 320 -15.64 -11.52 -0.67
CA GLU A 320 -16.96 -12.15 -0.83
C GLU A 320 -17.93 -11.77 0.31
N MET A 321 -17.43 -11.11 1.37
CA MET A 321 -18.18 -10.79 2.58
C MET A 321 -18.64 -9.34 2.65
N VAL A 322 -17.92 -8.44 1.98
CA VAL A 322 -18.26 -7.01 1.94
C VAL A 322 -19.53 -6.77 1.15
N GLY A 323 -20.25 -5.70 1.48
CA GLY A 323 -21.46 -5.26 0.77
C GLY A 323 -21.18 -4.55 -0.54
N SER A 324 -19.93 -4.21 -0.81
CA SER A 324 -19.51 -3.46 -2.00
C SER A 324 -19.62 -4.27 -3.30
N ASP A 325 -20.15 -3.63 -4.33
CA ASP A 325 -20.15 -4.16 -5.71
C ASP A 325 -18.85 -3.74 -6.47
N ASP A 326 -18.03 -2.83 -5.92
CA ASP A 326 -16.76 -2.34 -6.49
C ASP A 326 -15.58 -2.87 -5.65
N VAL A 327 -15.12 -4.07 -5.98
CA VAL A 327 -14.00 -4.72 -5.29
C VAL A 327 -12.89 -5.05 -6.28
N THR A 328 -11.73 -4.42 -6.08
CA THR A 328 -10.53 -4.62 -6.89
C THR A 328 -9.46 -5.36 -6.08
N THR A 329 -8.73 -6.28 -6.71
CA THR A 329 -7.58 -6.94 -6.09
C THR A 329 -6.36 -6.79 -7.00
N ILE A 330 -5.29 -6.20 -6.46
CA ILE A 330 -3.96 -6.15 -7.07
C ILE A 330 -3.09 -7.19 -6.37
N GLU A 331 -2.72 -8.24 -7.09
CA GLU A 331 -1.81 -9.29 -6.60
C GLU A 331 -0.46 -9.15 -7.31
N TYR A 332 0.62 -9.08 -6.54
CA TYR A 332 1.95 -8.82 -7.09
C TYR A 332 3.00 -9.81 -6.54
N ALA A 333 3.93 -10.22 -7.41
CA ALA A 333 4.98 -11.19 -7.10
C ALA A 333 6.03 -10.62 -6.13
N THR A 334 5.63 -10.40 -4.87
CA THR A 334 6.48 -9.88 -3.80
C THR A 334 6.03 -10.43 -2.44
N GLY A 335 6.87 -10.24 -1.39
CA GLY A 335 6.52 -10.57 0.00
C GLY A 335 5.91 -9.39 0.74
N HIS A 336 5.61 -9.57 2.03
CA HIS A 336 4.93 -8.63 2.91
C HIS A 336 5.47 -7.20 2.85
N ILE A 337 6.74 -7.02 3.12
CA ILE A 337 7.40 -5.71 3.15
C ILE A 337 7.71 -5.21 1.73
N GLY A 338 7.91 -6.13 0.78
CA GLY A 338 8.27 -5.81 -0.60
C GLY A 338 7.24 -4.94 -1.32
N MET A 339 5.96 -4.99 -0.93
CA MET A 339 4.92 -4.09 -1.45
C MET A 339 5.21 -2.62 -1.15
N SER A 340 5.83 -2.34 0.00
CA SER A 340 6.17 -0.98 0.43
C SER A 340 7.53 -0.51 -0.08
N VAL A 341 8.53 -1.42 -0.23
CA VAL A 341 9.92 -1.02 -0.41
C VAL A 341 10.60 -1.54 -1.67
N SER A 342 9.99 -2.46 -2.44
CA SER A 342 10.63 -2.94 -3.66
C SER A 342 10.50 -1.92 -4.79
N SER A 343 11.61 -1.70 -5.52
CA SER A 343 11.62 -0.80 -6.67
C SER A 343 10.69 -1.24 -7.79
N SER A 344 10.41 -2.54 -7.90
CA SER A 344 9.46 -3.09 -8.89
C SER A 344 8.01 -2.76 -8.48
N ALA A 345 7.63 -2.93 -7.22
CA ALA A 345 6.29 -2.55 -6.76
C ALA A 345 6.03 -1.05 -6.96
N HIS A 346 7.02 -0.20 -6.71
CA HIS A 346 6.91 1.25 -6.95
C HIS A 346 6.76 1.64 -8.42
N ARG A 347 7.18 0.79 -9.36
CA ARG A 347 7.00 1.03 -10.79
C ARG A 347 5.71 0.43 -11.35
N GLU A 348 5.25 -0.68 -10.78
CA GLU A 348 4.22 -1.53 -11.39
C GLU A 348 2.91 -1.52 -10.60
N VAL A 349 2.95 -1.47 -9.26
CA VAL A 349 1.78 -1.53 -8.39
C VAL A 349 1.29 -0.12 -8.00
N TRP A 350 2.21 0.73 -7.52
CA TRP A 350 1.81 2.01 -6.94
C TRP A 350 1.17 2.98 -7.93
N PRO A 351 1.52 3.03 -9.23
CA PRO A 351 0.74 3.81 -10.20
C PRO A 351 -0.73 3.37 -10.27
N GLU A 352 -0.98 2.07 -10.32
CA GLU A 352 -2.35 1.52 -10.36
C GLU A 352 -3.14 1.82 -9.07
N VAL A 353 -2.49 1.72 -7.91
CA VAL A 353 -3.09 2.10 -6.62
C VAL A 353 -3.44 3.58 -6.57
N CYS A 354 -2.53 4.45 -7.04
CA CYS A 354 -2.77 5.90 -7.10
C CYS A 354 -3.93 6.23 -8.03
N ASP A 355 -3.96 5.64 -9.22
CA ASP A 355 -5.04 5.84 -10.19
C ASP A 355 -6.38 5.33 -9.61
N TRP A 356 -6.38 4.18 -8.93
CA TRP A 356 -7.59 3.65 -8.30
C TRP A 356 -8.20 4.61 -7.26
N PHE A 357 -7.36 5.23 -6.42
CA PHE A 357 -7.82 6.25 -5.48
C PHE A 357 -8.20 7.56 -6.18
N HIS A 358 -7.47 7.96 -7.23
CA HIS A 358 -7.77 9.17 -8.01
C HIS A 358 -9.17 9.09 -8.62
N ASP A 359 -9.51 7.97 -9.26
CA ASP A 359 -10.81 7.73 -9.89
C ASP A 359 -11.99 7.84 -8.91
N ARG A 360 -11.73 7.62 -7.62
CA ARG A 360 -12.72 7.65 -6.53
C ARG A 360 -12.62 8.89 -5.64
N SER A 361 -11.68 9.79 -5.93
CA SER A 361 -11.44 11.05 -5.20
C SER A 361 -11.91 12.27 -5.98
N GLY A 362 -12.66 12.09 -7.05
CA GLY A 362 -13.16 13.14 -7.93
C GLY A 362 -14.07 14.13 -7.19
N THR A 363 -14.15 15.33 -7.73
CA THR A 363 -14.87 16.49 -7.19
C THR A 363 -16.28 16.10 -6.73
N GLY A 364 -16.44 15.92 -5.41
CA GLY A 364 -17.62 15.41 -4.76
C GLY A 364 -18.93 16.02 -5.21
N VAL A 365 -19.54 15.37 -6.16
CA VAL A 365 -21.00 15.32 -6.30
C VAL A 365 -21.32 13.87 -6.64
N HIS A 366 -21.67 13.07 -5.64
CA HIS A 366 -22.49 11.90 -5.90
C HIS A 366 -23.84 12.42 -6.42
N THR A 367 -23.88 12.73 -7.71
CA THR A 367 -25.12 12.69 -8.44
C THR A 367 -25.31 11.22 -8.84
N ASP A 368 -26.36 10.59 -8.30
CA ASP A 368 -26.95 9.35 -8.81
C ASP A 368 -27.50 9.53 -10.25
N GLU A 369 -26.79 10.25 -11.07
CA GLU A 369 -26.99 10.35 -12.51
C GLU A 369 -25.64 10.04 -13.14
N LYS A 370 -25.48 8.81 -13.64
CA LYS A 370 -24.52 8.54 -14.69
C LYS A 370 -24.86 9.52 -15.82
N GLU A 371 -24.16 10.66 -15.87
CA GLU A 371 -24.06 11.39 -17.11
C GLU A 371 -23.36 10.45 -18.08
N ASP A 372 -24.09 9.89 -19.01
CA ASP A 372 -23.53 9.25 -20.18
C ASP A 372 -22.68 10.35 -20.87
N ASN A 373 -21.36 10.32 -20.64
CA ASN A 373 -20.44 11.23 -21.31
C ASN A 373 -20.50 10.94 -22.81
N GLU A 374 -21.13 11.83 -23.57
CA GLU A 374 -21.23 11.73 -25.02
C GLU A 374 -19.97 12.33 -25.65
N PHE A 375 -19.17 11.51 -26.33
CA PHE A 375 -17.97 11.95 -27.02
C PHE A 375 -18.03 11.68 -28.52
N GLU A 376 -17.38 12.54 -29.32
CA GLU A 376 -17.15 12.28 -30.75
C GLU A 376 -15.99 11.29 -30.91
N ALA A 377 -16.02 10.46 -31.98
CA ALA A 377 -15.00 9.44 -32.23
C ALA A 377 -13.58 9.99 -32.33
N GLU A 378 -13.41 11.27 -32.73
CA GLU A 378 -12.12 11.95 -32.85
C GLU A 378 -11.64 12.57 -31.52
N ALA A 379 -12.39 12.48 -30.43
CA ALA A 379 -11.97 12.96 -29.12
C ALA A 379 -10.76 12.14 -28.61
N ASP A 380 -9.85 12.81 -27.90
CA ASP A 380 -8.67 12.20 -27.31
C ASP A 380 -9.05 11.10 -26.31
N VAL A 381 -8.39 9.97 -26.35
CA VAL A 381 -8.63 8.83 -25.45
C VAL A 381 -8.44 9.20 -23.96
N ALA A 382 -7.63 10.21 -23.67
CA ALA A 382 -7.40 10.70 -22.32
C ALA A 382 -8.61 11.39 -21.65
N VAL A 383 -9.69 11.67 -22.40
CA VAL A 383 -10.94 12.20 -21.82
C VAL A 383 -11.87 11.11 -21.27
N VAL A 384 -11.55 9.86 -21.52
CA VAL A 384 -12.31 8.72 -21.01
C VAL A 384 -11.99 8.53 -19.51
N ASP A 385 -13.03 8.45 -18.69
CA ASP A 385 -12.89 8.21 -17.26
C ASP A 385 -12.06 6.94 -17.00
N GLY A 386 -11.02 7.09 -16.16
CA GLY A 386 -10.09 6.02 -15.84
C GLY A 386 -8.93 5.85 -16.82
N ILE A 387 -8.83 6.66 -17.89
CA ILE A 387 -7.65 6.72 -18.77
C ILE A 387 -6.85 7.98 -18.43
N GLY A 388 -6.03 7.90 -17.40
CA GLY A 388 -5.10 8.97 -17.05
C GLY A 388 -3.94 9.12 -18.06
N PRO A 389 -3.11 10.18 -17.95
CA PRO A 389 -2.03 10.47 -18.90
C PRO A 389 -1.09 9.30 -19.16
N THR A 390 -0.82 8.47 -18.15
CA THR A 390 0.07 7.31 -18.25
C THR A 390 -0.52 6.22 -19.15
N TYR A 391 -1.81 5.97 -19.08
CA TYR A 391 -2.50 5.01 -19.95
C TYR A 391 -2.65 5.56 -21.36
N ALA A 392 -3.01 6.85 -21.50
CA ALA A 392 -3.10 7.52 -22.78
C ALA A 392 -1.77 7.47 -23.56
N ASP A 393 -0.63 7.74 -22.90
CA ASP A 393 0.70 7.65 -23.50
C ASP A 393 1.03 6.21 -23.96
N ARG A 394 0.67 5.21 -23.17
CA ARG A 394 0.89 3.80 -23.52
C ARG A 394 0.02 3.37 -24.71
N LEU A 395 -1.24 3.75 -24.71
CA LEU A 395 -2.19 3.50 -25.78
C LEU A 395 -1.77 4.20 -27.09
N ALA A 396 -1.30 5.44 -27.02
CA ALA A 396 -0.75 6.17 -28.15
C ALA A 396 0.48 5.47 -28.75
N GLY A 397 1.28 4.78 -27.92
CA GLY A 397 2.42 3.99 -28.35
C GLY A 397 2.07 2.82 -29.30
N VAL A 398 0.81 2.37 -29.29
CA VAL A 398 0.26 1.33 -30.19
C VAL A 398 -0.75 1.90 -31.20
N GLY A 399 -0.90 3.22 -31.27
CA GLY A 399 -1.75 3.90 -32.23
C GLY A 399 -3.21 4.06 -31.81
N ILE A 400 -3.52 3.96 -30.51
CA ILE A 400 -4.81 4.23 -29.92
C ILE A 400 -4.75 5.60 -29.29
N GLU A 401 -5.15 6.64 -30.04
CA GLU A 401 -5.07 8.05 -29.62
C GLU A 401 -6.46 8.67 -29.42
N THR A 402 -7.48 8.07 -30.00
CA THR A 402 -8.85 8.59 -29.96
C THR A 402 -9.83 7.58 -29.36
N ILE A 403 -11.00 8.05 -28.95
CA ILE A 403 -12.11 7.19 -28.51
C ILE A 403 -12.53 6.21 -29.61
N GLY A 404 -12.50 6.64 -30.86
CA GLY A 404 -12.76 5.77 -32.01
C GLY A 404 -11.75 4.64 -32.11
N ASP A 405 -10.45 4.94 -31.95
CA ASP A 405 -9.40 3.90 -31.94
C ASP A 405 -9.58 2.92 -30.76
N LEU A 406 -9.95 3.42 -29.58
CA LEU A 406 -10.22 2.61 -28.40
C LEU A 406 -11.38 1.65 -28.61
N VAL A 407 -12.44 2.09 -29.31
CA VAL A 407 -13.63 1.25 -29.60
C VAL A 407 -13.32 0.21 -30.67
N ASP A 408 -12.50 0.55 -31.66
CA ASP A 408 -12.18 -0.34 -32.80
C ASP A 408 -11.10 -1.38 -32.47
N ALA A 409 -10.25 -1.14 -31.45
CA ALA A 409 -9.25 -2.10 -31.00
C ALA A 409 -9.88 -3.28 -30.27
N ASP A 410 -9.24 -4.46 -30.26
CA ASP A 410 -9.67 -5.58 -29.44
C ASP A 410 -9.21 -5.42 -27.97
N ASP A 411 -9.95 -6.01 -27.03
CA ASP A 411 -9.71 -5.87 -25.59
C ASP A 411 -8.33 -6.37 -25.17
N GLU A 412 -7.83 -7.45 -25.79
CA GLU A 412 -6.49 -8.02 -25.50
C GLU A 412 -5.39 -7.02 -25.86
N THR A 413 -5.48 -6.37 -27.05
CA THR A 413 -4.51 -5.35 -27.50
C THR A 413 -4.52 -4.13 -26.60
N VAL A 414 -5.69 -3.63 -26.19
CA VAL A 414 -5.82 -2.47 -25.29
C VAL A 414 -5.27 -2.81 -23.92
N ALA A 415 -5.62 -3.97 -23.36
CA ALA A 415 -5.17 -4.43 -22.06
C ALA A 415 -3.65 -4.60 -22.00
N GLU A 416 -3.05 -5.24 -23.04
CA GLU A 416 -1.60 -5.42 -23.13
C GLU A 416 -0.86 -4.08 -23.25
N ALA A 417 -1.36 -3.16 -24.09
CA ALA A 417 -0.73 -1.86 -24.31
C ALA A 417 -0.78 -0.98 -23.05
N ALA A 418 -1.94 -0.91 -22.40
CA ALA A 418 -2.10 -0.13 -21.17
C ALA A 418 -1.45 -0.81 -19.95
N GLY A 419 -1.31 -2.14 -19.96
CA GLY A 419 -0.84 -2.94 -18.83
C GLY A 419 -1.93 -3.15 -17.77
N VAL A 420 -3.17 -3.37 -18.22
CA VAL A 420 -4.36 -3.56 -17.37
C VAL A 420 -5.07 -4.87 -17.72
N THR A 421 -6.12 -5.22 -16.98
CA THR A 421 -6.96 -6.37 -17.30
C THR A 421 -7.99 -6.05 -18.39
N GLU A 422 -8.47 -7.06 -19.14
CA GLU A 422 -9.58 -6.88 -20.09
C GLU A 422 -10.86 -6.36 -19.40
N GLY A 423 -11.06 -6.69 -18.11
CA GLY A 423 -12.14 -6.15 -17.29
C GLY A 423 -12.09 -4.63 -17.18
N ARG A 424 -10.90 -4.07 -17.00
CA ARG A 424 -10.68 -2.62 -16.94
C ARG A 424 -10.95 -1.96 -18.29
N VAL A 425 -10.55 -2.58 -19.39
CA VAL A 425 -10.87 -2.10 -20.74
C VAL A 425 -12.39 -2.05 -20.97
N ALA A 426 -13.10 -3.08 -20.50
CA ALA A 426 -14.55 -3.10 -20.57
C ALA A 426 -15.22 -2.02 -19.71
N GLU A 427 -14.62 -1.62 -18.60
CA GLU A 427 -15.06 -0.48 -17.77
C GLU A 427 -14.88 0.83 -18.52
N TRP A 428 -13.71 1.10 -19.10
CA TRP A 428 -13.47 2.28 -19.92
C TRP A 428 -14.49 2.43 -21.04
N ARG A 429 -14.81 1.36 -21.76
CA ARG A 429 -15.81 1.38 -22.83
C ARG A 429 -17.24 1.59 -22.33
N ARG A 430 -17.53 1.27 -21.08
CA ARG A 430 -18.84 1.50 -20.46
C ARG A 430 -19.00 2.90 -19.88
N SER A 431 -17.92 3.66 -19.72
CA SER A 431 -17.95 4.98 -19.11
C SER A 431 -18.36 6.11 -20.07
N PHE A 432 -18.57 5.82 -21.35
CA PHE A 432 -18.97 6.79 -22.35
C PHE A 432 -19.92 6.22 -23.42
N VAL A 433 -20.62 7.13 -24.12
CA VAL A 433 -21.43 6.81 -25.31
C VAL A 433 -20.86 7.57 -26.52
N MET A 434 -20.57 6.85 -27.61
CA MET A 434 -20.19 7.49 -28.87
C MET A 434 -21.39 8.12 -29.54
N VAL A 435 -21.28 9.40 -29.91
CA VAL A 435 -22.28 10.10 -30.71
C VAL A 435 -21.85 10.09 -32.16
N ASP A 436 -22.67 9.48 -33.03
CA ASP A 436 -22.49 9.56 -34.49
C ASP A 436 -22.71 11.00 -34.96
N THR A 437 -21.66 11.68 -35.38
CA THR A 437 -21.81 12.99 -36.06
C THR A 437 -22.42 12.76 -37.42
N PRO A 438 -23.62 13.31 -37.73
CA PRO A 438 -24.21 13.16 -39.08
C PRO A 438 -23.27 13.84 -40.12
N ALA A 439 -22.77 13.05 -41.04
CA ALA A 439 -21.96 13.52 -42.16
C ALA A 439 -22.69 14.62 -42.95
N GLY A 440 -22.30 15.87 -42.74
CA GLY A 440 -22.71 16.99 -43.63
C GLY A 440 -23.27 18.23 -43.00
N ALA A 441 -22.63 18.85 -42.03
CA ALA A 441 -22.84 20.27 -41.71
C ALA A 441 -21.60 21.10 -42.13
N LYS A 442 -21.66 21.75 -43.30
CA LYS A 442 -20.64 22.73 -43.68
C LYS A 442 -20.71 23.93 -42.73
N PRO A 443 -19.58 24.52 -42.32
CA PRO A 443 -19.58 25.71 -41.48
C PRO A 443 -20.18 26.90 -42.23
N GLY A 444 -21.30 27.39 -41.69
CA GLY A 444 -21.95 28.63 -42.20
C GLY A 444 -21.02 29.81 -41.98
N ARG A 445 -20.69 30.51 -43.06
CA ARG A 445 -20.01 31.81 -43.04
C ARG A 445 -20.84 32.82 -42.25
N SER A 446 -20.23 33.37 -41.21
CA SER A 446 -20.65 34.60 -40.56
C SER A 446 -20.48 35.77 -41.56
N THR A 447 -21.54 36.36 -41.99
CA THR A 447 -21.53 37.72 -42.54
C THR A 447 -21.89 38.69 -41.43
N ALA A 448 -20.87 39.41 -40.95
CA ALA A 448 -21.09 40.68 -40.27
C ALA A 448 -21.47 41.70 -41.33
N ASP A 449 -22.59 42.41 -41.17
CA ASP A 449 -22.79 43.71 -41.76
C ASP A 449 -23.43 44.65 -40.73
N PHE A 450 -22.79 45.77 -40.61
CA PHE A 450 -23.19 47.02 -39.95
C PHE A 450 -24.48 47.55 -40.59
N ASP A 451 -25.38 48.18 -39.82
CA ASP A 451 -25.72 49.57 -39.99
C ASP A 451 -26.67 50.12 -38.92
N ASP A 452 -26.37 51.37 -38.59
CA ASP A 452 -27.03 52.40 -37.83
C ASP A 452 -28.58 52.44 -37.81
N HIS A 453 -29.16 52.57 -36.59
CA HIS A 453 -29.95 53.78 -36.17
C HIS A 453 -30.32 53.65 -34.70
#